data_bb22bfef4299649587acd47c893ac876
#
_entry.id   bb22bfef4299649587acd47c893ac876
#
_cell.length_a   1.000
_cell.length_b   1.000
_cell.length_c   1.000
_cell.angle_alpha   90.00
_cell.angle_beta   90.00
_cell.angle_gamma   90.00
#
_symmetry.space_group_name_H-M   'P 1'
#
loop_
_entity.id
_entity.type
_entity.pdbx_description
1 polymer ?
#
loop_
_entity_poly.entity_id
_entity_poly.type
_entity_poly.pdbx_seq_one_letter_code
_entity_poly.pdbx_strand_id
1 'polypeptide(L)'
;GIVWALILTALSTTVVSLLYVKKANIPDARLTYGESYHIGLKTVKLGVMMSLSGISVTLVQFVVKTFIARTGSIADVGLYQAGWALNGTYLGLVFTAMAKDYYPRLSQAATDNRVVRTMMNQQTEIALLVLAPLVIVMIVFMPFFIELLYSGEFIGIVRMTEWLLIGSLIKAGSWGLSFVFLAKGDGRLFLLNELGTKIITLPAYLVGFHFFGLDGIGYAYTFNFTVYFLWVALVAYKRYGIS
;
A
#
# COMPACT_ATOMS: atom_id res chain seq x y z
N GLY A 1 26.43 5.31 -16.01
CA GLY A 1 25.14 5.38 -16.76
C GLY A 1 23.91 5.66 -15.92
N ILE A 2 23.76 5.08 -14.71
CA ILE A 2 22.51 5.14 -13.92
C ILE A 2 22.13 6.58 -13.52
N VAL A 3 23.10 7.38 -13.08
CA VAL A 3 22.87 8.77 -12.63
C VAL A 3 22.31 9.63 -13.76
N TRP A 4 22.88 9.53 -14.95
CA TRP A 4 22.39 10.26 -16.13
C TRP A 4 21.00 9.83 -16.56
N ALA A 5 20.69 8.52 -16.48
CA ALA A 5 19.35 8.01 -16.76
C ALA A 5 18.32 8.57 -15.79
N LEU A 6 18.63 8.65 -14.49
CA LEU A 6 17.74 9.26 -13.48
C LEU A 6 17.51 10.74 -13.73
N ILE A 7 18.57 11.50 -14.05
CA ILE A 7 18.45 12.93 -14.37
C ILE A 7 17.58 13.15 -15.62
N LEU A 8 17.84 12.39 -16.70
CA LEU A 8 17.06 12.49 -17.94
C LEU A 8 15.60 12.12 -17.72
N THR A 9 15.30 11.08 -16.92
CA THR A 9 13.94 10.71 -16.57
C THR A 9 13.24 11.81 -15.79
N ALA A 10 13.91 12.42 -14.81
CA ALA A 10 13.35 13.51 -14.03
C ALA A 10 13.09 14.75 -14.90
N LEU A 11 14.03 15.12 -15.78
CA LEU A 11 13.86 16.24 -16.70
C LEU A 11 12.72 16.01 -17.70
N SER A 12 12.67 14.83 -18.33
CA SER A 12 11.59 14.52 -19.29
C SER A 12 10.22 14.52 -18.62
N THR A 13 10.10 13.95 -17.42
CA THR A 13 8.85 13.99 -16.65
C THR A 13 8.44 15.40 -16.31
N THR A 14 9.39 16.27 -15.93
CA THR A 14 9.13 17.68 -15.62
C THR A 14 8.66 18.44 -16.87
N VAL A 15 9.35 18.27 -17.99
CA VAL A 15 8.97 18.93 -19.26
C VAL A 15 7.57 18.51 -19.71
N VAL A 16 7.30 17.21 -19.72
CA VAL A 16 5.96 16.68 -20.08
C VAL A 16 4.89 17.24 -19.14
N SER A 17 5.15 17.26 -17.82
CA SER A 17 4.22 17.81 -16.84
C SER A 17 3.93 19.29 -17.09
N LEU A 18 4.93 20.10 -17.38
CA LEU A 18 4.77 21.52 -17.71
C LEU A 18 3.96 21.75 -19.00
N LEU A 19 4.16 20.91 -20.03
CA LEU A 19 3.38 20.98 -21.26
C LEU A 19 1.90 20.66 -21.01
N TYR A 20 1.60 19.67 -20.19
CA TYR A 20 0.22 19.33 -19.81
C TYR A 20 -0.43 20.39 -18.94
N VAL A 21 0.29 20.99 -17.99
CA VAL A 21 -0.23 22.09 -17.15
C VAL A 21 -0.58 23.30 -18.00
N LYS A 22 0.25 23.67 -18.99
CA LYS A 22 -0.08 24.75 -19.94
C LYS A 22 -1.32 24.48 -20.78
N LYS A 23 -1.56 23.20 -21.13
CA LYS A 23 -2.73 22.78 -21.91
C LYS A 23 -4.00 22.65 -21.05
N ALA A 24 -3.86 22.42 -19.76
CA ALA A 24 -4.95 22.23 -18.80
C ALA A 24 -5.51 23.57 -18.36
N ASN A 25 -6.00 24.44 -19.14
CA ASN A 25 -6.65 25.72 -18.89
C ASN A 25 -7.13 25.92 -17.44
N ILE A 26 -6.19 25.93 -16.49
CA ILE A 26 -6.47 26.02 -15.06
C ILE A 26 -6.89 27.47 -14.78
N PRO A 27 -8.10 27.71 -14.24
CA PRO A 27 -8.53 29.07 -13.93
C PRO A 27 -7.56 29.69 -12.92
N ASP A 28 -7.17 30.94 -13.18
CA ASP A 28 -6.34 31.74 -12.26
C ASP A 28 -7.08 31.92 -10.94
N ALA A 29 -6.73 31.11 -9.94
CA ALA A 29 -7.22 31.31 -8.59
C ALA A 29 -6.45 32.47 -7.96
N ARG A 30 -7.08 33.62 -7.83
CA ARG A 30 -6.54 34.78 -7.09
C ARG A 30 -6.68 34.52 -5.60
N LEU A 31 -5.72 33.79 -5.01
CA LEU A 31 -5.65 33.58 -3.58
C LEU A 31 -4.83 34.69 -2.92
N THR A 32 -5.30 35.15 -1.76
CA THR A 32 -4.52 36.04 -0.90
C THR A 32 -3.32 35.28 -0.34
N TYR A 33 -2.20 35.95 -0.07
CA TYR A 33 -1.00 35.31 0.50
C TYR A 33 -1.30 34.52 1.78
N GLY A 34 -2.20 35.02 2.63
CA GLY A 34 -2.63 34.32 3.86
C GLY A 34 -3.40 33.02 3.57
N GLU A 35 -4.29 33.01 2.61
CA GLU A 35 -5.06 31.82 2.19
C GLU A 35 -4.12 30.77 1.57
N SER A 36 -3.23 31.20 0.67
CA SER A 36 -2.21 30.34 0.07
C SER A 36 -1.31 29.68 1.13
N TYR A 37 -0.88 30.44 2.14
CA TYR A 37 -0.08 29.92 3.25
C TYR A 37 -0.84 28.88 4.07
N HIS A 38 -2.11 29.15 4.42
CA HIS A 38 -2.92 28.23 5.20
C HIS A 38 -3.23 26.91 4.44
N ILE A 39 -3.55 27.00 3.15
CA ILE A 39 -3.78 25.84 2.29
C ILE A 39 -2.47 25.06 2.14
N GLY A 40 -1.37 25.77 1.85
CA GLY A 40 -0.04 25.17 1.73
C GLY A 40 0.37 24.42 3.00
N LEU A 41 0.17 25.02 4.17
CA LEU A 41 0.52 24.39 5.45
C LEU A 41 -0.30 23.11 5.72
N LYS A 42 -1.59 23.09 5.38
CA LYS A 42 -2.43 21.88 5.48
C LYS A 42 -1.91 20.77 4.56
N THR A 43 -1.56 21.11 3.32
CA THR A 43 -1.01 20.17 2.34
C THR A 43 0.34 19.61 2.78
N VAL A 44 1.25 20.47 3.24
CA VAL A 44 2.56 20.05 3.78
C VAL A 44 2.37 19.12 4.99
N LYS A 45 1.47 19.47 5.93
CA LYS A 45 1.19 18.63 7.10
C LYS A 45 0.69 17.25 6.71
N LEU A 46 -0.22 17.16 5.72
CA LEU A 46 -0.71 15.88 5.21
C LEU A 46 0.44 15.09 4.56
N GLY A 47 1.25 15.74 3.72
CA GLY A 47 2.42 15.15 3.09
C GLY A 47 3.43 14.58 4.09
N VAL A 48 3.73 15.33 5.17
CA VAL A 48 4.59 14.85 6.26
C VAL A 48 4.01 13.60 6.93
N MET A 49 2.70 13.57 7.21
CA MET A 49 2.06 12.39 7.80
C MET A 49 2.11 11.17 6.88
N MET A 50 1.90 11.35 5.58
CA MET A 50 2.04 10.28 4.59
C MET A 50 3.50 9.79 4.50
N SER A 51 4.47 10.70 4.52
CA SER A 51 5.90 10.34 4.50
C SER A 51 6.31 9.57 5.75
N LEU A 52 5.85 9.98 6.94
CA LEU A 52 6.09 9.23 8.19
C LEU A 52 5.49 7.84 8.14
N SER A 53 4.29 7.68 7.56
CA SER A 53 3.70 6.36 7.32
C SER A 53 4.60 5.51 6.40
N GLY A 54 5.08 6.06 5.28
CA GLY A 54 5.99 5.36 4.37
C GLY A 54 7.32 4.96 5.03
N ILE A 55 7.91 5.85 5.83
CA ILE A 55 9.13 5.57 6.60
C ILE A 55 8.89 4.41 7.58
N SER A 56 7.74 4.38 8.25
CA SER A 56 7.42 3.29 9.19
C SER A 56 7.34 1.92 8.51
N VAL A 57 6.81 1.85 7.29
CA VAL A 57 6.78 0.61 6.49
C VAL A 57 8.20 0.15 6.15
N THR A 58 9.04 1.08 5.68
CA THR A 58 10.44 0.78 5.34
C THR A 58 11.23 0.33 6.56
N LEU A 59 11.00 0.96 7.71
CA LEU A 59 11.66 0.58 8.98
C LEU A 59 11.27 -0.84 9.40
N VAL A 60 9.98 -1.19 9.34
CA VAL A 60 9.52 -2.56 9.65
C VAL A 60 10.19 -3.57 8.71
N GLN A 61 10.23 -3.30 7.41
CA GLN A 61 10.91 -4.19 6.45
C GLN A 61 12.41 -4.32 6.75
N PHE A 62 13.07 -3.23 7.11
CA PHE A 62 14.48 -3.26 7.48
C PHE A 62 14.73 -4.13 8.72
N VAL A 63 13.93 -3.96 9.78
CA VAL A 63 14.04 -4.76 11.00
C VAL A 63 13.78 -6.24 10.73
N VAL A 64 12.74 -6.57 9.95
CA VAL A 64 12.42 -7.96 9.58
C VAL A 64 13.58 -8.58 8.79
N LYS A 65 14.11 -7.90 7.78
CA LYS A 65 15.27 -8.40 7.00
C LYS A 65 16.50 -8.61 7.89
N THR A 66 16.77 -7.68 8.79
CA THR A 66 17.89 -7.79 9.74
C THR A 66 17.70 -8.99 10.68
N PHE A 67 16.47 -9.22 11.14
CA PHE A 67 16.14 -10.37 11.97
C PHE A 67 16.32 -11.68 11.22
N ILE A 68 15.79 -11.79 9.99
CA ILE A 68 15.99 -12.96 9.12
C ILE A 68 17.47 -13.25 8.90
N ALA A 69 18.27 -12.20 8.59
CA ALA A 69 19.70 -12.35 8.38
C ALA A 69 20.47 -12.86 9.62
N ARG A 70 19.99 -12.52 10.84
CA ARG A 70 20.66 -12.89 12.09
C ARG A 70 20.21 -14.24 12.65
N THR A 71 18.97 -14.63 12.43
CA THR A 71 18.37 -15.86 13.00
C THR A 71 18.26 -17.00 11.99
N GLY A 72 18.23 -16.67 10.71
CA GLY A 72 18.30 -17.59 9.57
C GLY A 72 19.60 -17.39 8.79
N SER A 73 19.49 -17.14 7.50
CA SER A 73 20.62 -16.95 6.60
C SER A 73 20.44 -15.74 5.69
N ILE A 74 21.53 -15.31 5.03
CA ILE A 74 21.46 -14.27 3.98
C ILE A 74 20.65 -14.77 2.77
N ALA A 75 20.68 -16.08 2.49
CA ALA A 75 19.86 -16.71 1.46
C ALA A 75 18.36 -16.54 1.76
N ASP A 76 17.94 -16.72 3.04
CA ASP A 76 16.54 -16.49 3.45
C ASP A 76 16.09 -15.04 3.25
N VAL A 77 16.99 -14.07 3.39
CA VAL A 77 16.71 -12.66 3.06
C VAL A 77 16.43 -12.49 1.57
N GLY A 78 17.21 -13.18 0.72
CA GLY A 78 17.00 -13.20 -0.73
C GLY A 78 15.65 -13.81 -1.08
N LEU A 79 15.33 -14.95 -0.52
CA LEU A 79 14.05 -15.63 -0.67
C LEU A 79 12.88 -14.76 -0.20
N TYR A 80 12.97 -14.17 0.99
CA TYR A 80 11.98 -13.21 1.50
C TYR A 80 11.75 -12.05 0.53
N GLN A 81 12.83 -11.46 0.00
CA GLN A 81 12.72 -10.34 -0.93
C GLN A 81 12.06 -10.74 -2.26
N ALA A 82 12.34 -11.93 -2.77
CA ALA A 82 11.74 -12.45 -4.00
C ALA A 82 10.23 -12.63 -3.84
N GLY A 83 9.77 -13.29 -2.78
CA GLY A 83 8.34 -13.45 -2.52
C GLY A 83 7.62 -12.12 -2.29
N TRP A 84 8.27 -11.20 -1.56
CA TRP A 84 7.74 -9.86 -1.34
C TRP A 84 7.65 -9.05 -2.64
N ALA A 85 8.64 -9.16 -3.53
CA ALA A 85 8.65 -8.50 -4.82
C ALA A 85 7.55 -9.03 -5.75
N LEU A 86 7.31 -10.35 -5.77
CA LEU A 86 6.21 -10.95 -6.52
C LEU A 86 4.85 -10.36 -6.10
N ASN A 87 4.57 -10.36 -4.80
CA ASN A 87 3.34 -9.77 -4.27
C ASN A 87 3.26 -8.26 -4.54
N GLY A 88 4.34 -7.52 -4.30
CA GLY A 88 4.38 -6.05 -4.44
C GLY A 88 4.30 -5.58 -5.88
N THR A 89 4.96 -6.27 -6.81
CA THR A 89 4.99 -5.87 -8.22
C THR A 89 3.62 -6.09 -8.87
N TYR A 90 3.05 -7.28 -8.78
CA TYR A 90 1.83 -7.59 -9.51
C TYR A 90 0.58 -7.00 -8.84
N LEU A 91 0.39 -7.24 -7.55
CA LEU A 91 -0.78 -6.70 -6.86
C LEU A 91 -0.62 -5.21 -6.55
N GLY A 92 0.59 -4.75 -6.26
CA GLY A 92 0.90 -3.34 -6.01
C GLY A 92 0.62 -2.45 -7.21
N LEU A 93 0.82 -2.93 -8.45
CA LEU A 93 0.45 -2.21 -9.66
C LEU A 93 -1.06 -1.96 -9.73
N VAL A 94 -1.88 -2.98 -9.42
CA VAL A 94 -3.35 -2.84 -9.39
C VAL A 94 -3.75 -1.79 -8.36
N PHE A 95 -3.27 -1.89 -7.12
CA PHE A 95 -3.56 -0.89 -6.08
C PHE A 95 -3.11 0.52 -6.47
N THR A 96 -1.94 0.65 -7.08
CA THR A 96 -1.40 1.96 -7.51
C THR A 96 -2.23 2.57 -8.64
N ALA A 97 -2.63 1.76 -9.62
CA ALA A 97 -3.49 2.22 -10.72
C ALA A 97 -4.84 2.69 -10.21
N MET A 98 -5.45 1.91 -9.31
CA MET A 98 -6.74 2.25 -8.70
C MET A 98 -6.67 3.49 -7.82
N ALA A 99 -5.58 3.68 -7.06
CA ALA A 99 -5.41 4.83 -6.17
C ALA A 99 -5.43 6.16 -6.93
N LYS A 100 -4.87 6.19 -8.14
CA LYS A 100 -4.77 7.41 -8.97
C LYS A 100 -6.13 7.98 -9.36
N ASP A 101 -7.12 7.13 -9.57
CA ASP A 101 -8.50 7.53 -9.89
C ASP A 101 -9.35 7.67 -8.61
N TYR A 102 -9.27 6.71 -7.71
CA TYR A 102 -10.13 6.63 -6.54
C TYR A 102 -9.94 7.81 -5.57
N TYR A 103 -8.70 8.13 -5.21
CA TYR A 103 -8.41 9.14 -4.20
C TYR A 103 -8.91 10.56 -4.58
N PRO A 104 -8.68 11.09 -5.79
CA PRO A 104 -9.21 12.40 -6.19
C PRO A 104 -10.74 12.44 -6.18
N ARG A 105 -11.42 11.42 -6.69
CA ARG A 105 -12.88 11.32 -6.70
C ARG A 105 -13.44 11.26 -5.28
N LEU A 106 -12.85 10.43 -4.43
CA LEU A 106 -13.25 10.31 -3.03
C LEU A 106 -13.07 11.62 -2.27
N SER A 107 -12.00 12.38 -2.55
CA SER A 107 -11.72 13.68 -1.92
C SER A 107 -12.74 14.74 -2.31
N GLN A 108 -13.24 14.72 -3.55
CA GLN A 108 -14.30 15.63 -4.00
C GLN A 108 -15.64 15.35 -3.31
N ALA A 109 -15.92 14.09 -3.01
CA ALA A 109 -17.15 13.64 -2.34
C ALA A 109 -17.05 13.60 -0.81
N ALA A 110 -15.94 14.03 -0.21
CA ALA A 110 -15.58 13.80 1.20
C ALA A 110 -16.61 14.35 2.21
N THR A 111 -17.44 15.32 1.83
CA THR A 111 -18.47 15.93 2.69
C THR A 111 -19.75 15.10 2.78
N ASP A 112 -20.04 14.25 1.78
CA ASP A 112 -21.24 13.41 1.75
C ASP A 112 -20.91 11.95 2.09
N ASN A 113 -21.26 11.53 3.30
CA ASN A 113 -21.00 10.17 3.76
C ASN A 113 -21.71 9.08 2.95
N ARG A 114 -22.88 9.38 2.33
CA ARG A 114 -23.58 8.38 1.50
C ARG A 114 -22.81 8.13 0.21
N VAL A 115 -22.37 9.21 -0.45
CA VAL A 115 -21.56 9.11 -1.66
C VAL A 115 -20.24 8.42 -1.37
N VAL A 116 -19.55 8.82 -0.27
CA VAL A 116 -18.30 8.18 0.17
C VAL A 116 -18.47 6.67 0.37
N ARG A 117 -19.55 6.25 1.05
CA ARG A 117 -19.85 4.82 1.27
C ARG A 117 -20.06 4.07 -0.05
N THR A 118 -20.88 4.64 -0.94
CA THR A 118 -21.13 4.03 -2.25
C THR A 118 -19.84 3.88 -3.06
N MET A 119 -19.03 4.95 -3.13
CA MET A 119 -17.74 4.91 -3.83
C MET A 119 -16.77 3.90 -3.23
N MET A 120 -16.70 3.82 -1.90
CA MET A 120 -15.87 2.85 -1.19
C MET A 120 -16.29 1.41 -1.51
N ASN A 121 -17.59 1.09 -1.45
CA ASN A 121 -18.10 -0.24 -1.74
C ASN A 121 -17.82 -0.63 -3.20
N GLN A 122 -18.13 0.25 -4.15
CA GLN A 122 -17.83 0.04 -5.56
C GLN A 122 -16.34 -0.17 -5.81
N GLN A 123 -15.49 0.63 -5.16
CA GLN A 123 -14.04 0.50 -5.31
C GLN A 123 -13.52 -0.82 -4.74
N THR A 124 -14.05 -1.26 -3.59
CA THR A 124 -13.70 -2.56 -3.00
C THR A 124 -14.17 -3.71 -3.88
N GLU A 125 -15.38 -3.62 -4.43
CA GLU A 125 -15.92 -4.61 -5.37
C GLU A 125 -15.06 -4.72 -6.63
N ILE A 126 -14.72 -3.60 -7.26
CA ILE A 126 -13.83 -3.56 -8.43
C ILE A 126 -12.46 -4.15 -8.08
N ALA A 127 -11.90 -3.79 -6.91
CA ALA A 127 -10.63 -4.32 -6.46
C ALA A 127 -10.67 -5.84 -6.33
N LEU A 128 -11.71 -6.40 -5.72
CA LEU A 128 -11.87 -7.84 -5.56
C LEU A 128 -12.11 -8.53 -6.90
N LEU A 129 -12.92 -7.96 -7.79
CA LEU A 129 -13.18 -8.52 -9.14
C LEU A 129 -11.90 -8.61 -9.98
N VAL A 130 -10.98 -7.67 -9.83
CA VAL A 130 -9.70 -7.67 -10.54
C VAL A 130 -8.67 -8.56 -9.83
N LEU A 131 -8.56 -8.44 -8.49
CA LEU A 131 -7.52 -9.14 -7.74
C LEU A 131 -7.82 -10.62 -7.53
N ALA A 132 -9.08 -11.03 -7.33
CA ALA A 132 -9.40 -12.42 -7.04
C ALA A 132 -8.99 -13.37 -8.17
N PRO A 133 -9.37 -13.14 -9.45
CA PRO A 133 -8.92 -14.01 -10.54
C PRO A 133 -7.39 -13.97 -10.72
N LEU A 134 -6.76 -12.81 -10.56
CA LEU A 134 -5.29 -12.68 -10.62
C LEU A 134 -4.62 -13.52 -9.53
N VAL A 135 -5.11 -13.44 -8.30
CA VAL A 135 -4.58 -14.18 -7.15
C VAL A 135 -4.78 -15.70 -7.35
N ILE A 136 -5.95 -16.11 -7.83
CA ILE A 136 -6.21 -17.54 -8.12
C ILE A 136 -5.21 -18.07 -9.15
N VAL A 137 -5.03 -17.35 -10.26
CA VAL A 137 -4.05 -17.73 -11.29
C VAL A 137 -2.64 -17.76 -10.71
N MET A 138 -2.26 -16.74 -9.94
CA MET A 138 -0.94 -16.70 -9.31
C MET A 138 -0.72 -17.86 -8.34
N ILE A 139 -1.69 -18.22 -7.51
CA ILE A 139 -1.57 -19.34 -6.56
C ILE A 139 -1.44 -20.66 -7.32
N VAL A 140 -2.32 -20.92 -8.29
CA VAL A 140 -2.30 -22.19 -9.05
C VAL A 140 -1.00 -22.39 -9.81
N PHE A 141 -0.45 -21.32 -10.38
CA PHE A 141 0.77 -21.37 -11.18
C PHE A 141 2.00 -20.85 -10.43
N MET A 142 1.96 -20.71 -9.10
CA MET A 142 3.06 -20.12 -8.33
C MET A 142 4.40 -20.83 -8.52
N PRO A 143 4.49 -22.17 -8.48
CA PRO A 143 5.75 -22.85 -8.73
C PRO A 143 6.34 -22.50 -10.12
N PHE A 144 5.49 -22.50 -11.15
CA PHE A 144 5.89 -22.11 -12.51
C PHE A 144 6.37 -20.66 -12.60
N PHE A 145 5.68 -19.71 -11.97
CA PHE A 145 6.11 -18.30 -11.95
C PHE A 145 7.46 -18.12 -11.24
N ILE A 146 7.70 -18.86 -10.16
CA ILE A 146 8.97 -18.79 -9.44
C ILE A 146 10.11 -19.34 -10.30
N GLU A 147 9.95 -20.48 -10.93
CA GLU A 147 10.96 -21.04 -11.82
C GLU A 147 11.22 -20.16 -13.04
N LEU A 148 10.18 -19.56 -13.61
CA LEU A 148 10.29 -18.69 -14.78
C LEU A 148 10.99 -17.37 -14.48
N LEU A 149 10.68 -16.74 -13.31
CA LEU A 149 11.16 -15.39 -12.98
C LEU A 149 12.45 -15.38 -12.18
N TYR A 150 12.75 -16.47 -11.47
CA TYR A 150 13.94 -16.61 -10.64
C TYR A 150 14.72 -17.88 -11.03
N SER A 151 14.65 -18.91 -10.22
CA SER A 151 15.24 -20.24 -10.49
C SER A 151 14.62 -21.28 -9.56
N GLY A 152 14.89 -22.56 -9.79
CA GLY A 152 14.40 -23.65 -8.91
C GLY A 152 14.86 -23.53 -7.46
N GLU A 153 15.94 -22.80 -7.17
CA GLU A 153 16.42 -22.55 -5.80
C GLU A 153 15.41 -21.72 -4.98
N PHE A 154 14.55 -20.95 -5.65
CA PHE A 154 13.53 -20.10 -5.01
C PHE A 154 12.21 -20.81 -4.74
N ILE A 155 12.08 -22.11 -5.10
CA ILE A 155 10.81 -22.85 -4.93
C ILE A 155 10.30 -22.87 -3.48
N GLY A 156 11.21 -22.74 -2.50
CA GLY A 156 10.89 -22.67 -1.09
C GLY A 156 10.00 -21.50 -0.66
N ILE A 157 9.82 -20.49 -1.53
CA ILE A 157 8.96 -19.33 -1.21
C ILE A 157 7.51 -19.48 -1.66
N VAL A 158 7.14 -20.58 -2.34
CA VAL A 158 5.80 -20.82 -2.85
C VAL A 158 4.75 -20.56 -1.77
N ARG A 159 4.85 -21.26 -0.66
CA ARG A 159 3.86 -21.19 0.43
C ARG A 159 3.80 -19.81 1.10
N MET A 160 4.95 -19.18 1.35
CA MET A 160 5.01 -17.80 1.83
C MET A 160 4.25 -16.87 0.87
N THR A 161 4.52 -16.97 -0.43
CA THR A 161 3.95 -16.08 -1.45
C THR A 161 2.44 -16.30 -1.62
N GLU A 162 1.97 -17.55 -1.56
CA GLU A 162 0.53 -17.87 -1.57
C GLU A 162 -0.21 -17.16 -0.43
N TRP A 163 0.33 -17.20 0.79
CA TRP A 163 -0.25 -16.51 1.92
C TRP A 163 -0.16 -14.98 1.80
N LEU A 164 0.92 -14.43 1.22
CA LEU A 164 0.98 -13.00 0.90
C LEU A 164 -0.12 -12.60 -0.08
N LEU A 165 -0.41 -13.42 -1.08
CA LEU A 165 -1.48 -13.19 -2.06
C LEU A 165 -2.87 -13.23 -1.41
N ILE A 166 -3.14 -14.22 -0.55
CA ILE A 166 -4.39 -14.31 0.21
C ILE A 166 -4.56 -13.07 1.11
N GLY A 167 -3.51 -12.70 1.84
CA GLY A 167 -3.52 -11.49 2.68
C GLY A 167 -3.77 -10.21 1.87
N SER A 168 -3.33 -10.17 0.61
CA SER A 168 -3.57 -9.02 -0.27
C SER A 168 -5.01 -8.90 -0.76
N LEU A 169 -5.77 -9.99 -0.84
CA LEU A 169 -7.22 -9.92 -1.04
C LEU A 169 -7.93 -9.29 0.17
N ILE A 170 -7.53 -9.66 1.38
CA ILE A 170 -8.07 -9.05 2.60
C ILE A 170 -7.66 -7.57 2.68
N LYS A 171 -6.43 -7.25 2.29
CA LYS A 171 -5.93 -5.88 2.16
C LYS A 171 -6.81 -5.04 1.23
N ALA A 172 -7.36 -5.59 0.16
CA ALA A 172 -8.22 -4.86 -0.77
C ALA A 172 -9.43 -4.23 -0.07
N GLY A 173 -10.05 -4.93 0.88
CA GLY A 173 -11.13 -4.39 1.71
C GLY A 173 -10.70 -3.24 2.62
N SER A 174 -9.58 -3.38 3.32
CA SER A 174 -9.07 -2.35 4.22
C SER A 174 -8.49 -1.13 3.49
N TRP A 175 -7.98 -1.33 2.27
CA TRP A 175 -7.34 -0.30 1.48
C TRP A 175 -8.32 0.81 1.09
N GLY A 176 -9.50 0.46 0.57
CA GLY A 176 -10.55 1.44 0.24
C GLY A 176 -10.99 2.27 1.44
N LEU A 177 -11.15 1.63 2.61
CA LEU A 177 -11.49 2.28 3.88
C LEU A 177 -10.41 3.25 4.36
N SER A 178 -9.14 2.90 4.24
CA SER A 178 -8.03 3.76 4.70
C SER A 178 -7.95 5.08 3.93
N PHE A 179 -8.30 5.07 2.64
CA PHE A 179 -8.35 6.29 1.82
C PHE A 179 -9.45 7.27 2.25
N VAL A 180 -10.51 6.80 2.91
CA VAL A 180 -11.56 7.68 3.46
C VAL A 180 -10.98 8.66 4.49
N PHE A 181 -10.06 8.21 5.34
CA PHE A 181 -9.42 9.09 6.33
C PHE A 181 -8.61 10.21 5.67
N LEU A 182 -7.87 9.88 4.62
CA LEU A 182 -7.10 10.85 3.84
C LEU A 182 -8.02 11.83 3.08
N ALA A 183 -9.07 11.32 2.43
CA ALA A 183 -10.01 12.12 1.67
C ALA A 183 -10.76 13.13 2.54
N LYS A 184 -11.08 12.75 3.79
CA LYS A 184 -11.70 13.63 4.79
C LYS A 184 -10.70 14.60 5.44
N GLY A 185 -9.42 14.58 5.07
CA GLY A 185 -8.38 15.44 5.62
C GLY A 185 -7.93 15.04 7.03
N ASP A 186 -8.35 13.86 7.53
CA ASP A 186 -7.98 13.37 8.87
C ASP A 186 -6.65 12.60 8.83
N GLY A 187 -5.59 13.31 8.39
CA GLY A 187 -4.26 12.72 8.26
C GLY A 187 -3.67 12.23 9.60
N ARG A 188 -4.11 12.80 10.73
CA ARG A 188 -3.71 12.30 12.06
C ARG A 188 -4.26 10.91 12.32
N LEU A 189 -5.55 10.70 12.04
CA LEU A 189 -6.20 9.40 12.21
C LEU A 189 -5.58 8.36 11.27
N PHE A 190 -5.31 8.75 10.03
CA PHE A 190 -4.59 7.91 9.07
C PHE A 190 -3.23 7.48 9.62
N LEU A 191 -2.40 8.43 10.09
CA LEU A 191 -1.07 8.15 10.62
C LEU A 191 -1.14 7.26 11.89
N LEU A 192 -2.08 7.54 12.80
CA LEU A 192 -2.26 6.73 14.01
C LEU A 192 -2.67 5.30 13.68
N ASN A 193 -3.56 5.09 12.70
CA ASN A 193 -3.92 3.76 12.24
C ASN A 193 -2.72 3.03 11.63
N GLU A 194 -1.97 3.71 10.76
CA GLU A 194 -0.78 3.13 10.12
C GLU A 194 0.32 2.78 11.14
N LEU A 195 0.63 3.67 12.07
CA LEU A 195 1.63 3.41 13.11
C LEU A 195 1.15 2.37 14.12
N GLY A 196 -0.13 2.44 14.52
CA GLY A 196 -0.73 1.48 15.46
C GLY A 196 -0.66 0.05 14.95
N THR A 197 -0.91 -0.15 13.65
CA THR A 197 -0.78 -1.50 13.07
C THR A 197 0.65 -2.02 13.05
N LYS A 198 1.67 -1.14 12.97
CA LYS A 198 3.08 -1.59 12.99
C LYS A 198 3.48 -2.21 14.33
N ILE A 199 2.80 -1.82 15.42
CA ILE A 199 2.99 -2.43 16.76
C ILE A 199 2.58 -3.90 16.73
N ILE A 200 1.59 -4.27 15.91
CA ILE A 200 1.15 -5.68 15.75
C ILE A 200 1.96 -6.36 14.63
N THR A 201 2.18 -5.65 13.52
CA THR A 201 2.85 -6.20 12.33
C THR A 201 4.27 -6.68 12.64
N LEU A 202 5.07 -5.88 13.33
CA LEU A 202 6.47 -6.21 13.56
C LEU A 202 6.62 -7.47 14.45
N PRO A 203 6.00 -7.56 15.64
CA PRO A 203 6.07 -8.79 16.42
C PRO A 203 5.50 -10.01 15.67
N ALA A 204 4.40 -9.85 14.94
CA ALA A 204 3.80 -10.95 14.19
C ALA A 204 4.78 -11.53 13.15
N TYR A 205 5.53 -10.68 12.43
CA TYR A 205 6.54 -11.14 11.47
C TYR A 205 7.73 -11.82 12.17
N LEU A 206 8.22 -11.25 13.28
CA LEU A 206 9.34 -11.83 14.00
C LEU A 206 8.98 -13.20 14.62
N VAL A 207 7.81 -13.29 15.25
CA VAL A 207 7.29 -14.53 15.84
C VAL A 207 6.97 -15.53 14.72
N GLY A 208 6.31 -15.10 13.66
CA GLY A 208 6.00 -15.96 12.51
C GLY A 208 7.26 -16.58 11.91
N PHE A 209 8.30 -15.77 11.65
CA PHE A 209 9.57 -16.27 11.13
C PHE A 209 10.26 -17.21 12.12
N HIS A 210 10.26 -16.88 13.41
CA HIS A 210 10.90 -17.70 14.42
C HIS A 210 10.33 -19.13 14.51
N PHE A 211 9.00 -19.29 14.42
CA PHE A 211 8.33 -20.59 14.56
C PHE A 211 8.12 -21.35 13.25
N PHE A 212 7.94 -20.63 12.13
CA PHE A 212 7.55 -21.21 10.85
C PHE A 212 8.46 -20.80 9.68
N GLY A 213 9.60 -20.16 9.96
CA GLY A 213 10.49 -19.67 8.91
C GLY A 213 9.81 -18.68 7.97
N LEU A 214 10.15 -18.77 6.68
CA LEU A 214 9.59 -17.87 5.66
C LEU A 214 8.06 -17.98 5.53
N ASP A 215 7.50 -19.18 5.68
CA ASP A 215 6.04 -19.38 5.64
C ASP A 215 5.32 -18.55 6.71
N GLY A 216 5.94 -18.44 7.89
CA GLY A 216 5.43 -17.63 8.99
C GLY A 216 5.29 -16.14 8.67
N ILE A 217 6.10 -15.62 7.75
CA ILE A 217 5.93 -14.24 7.25
C ILE A 217 4.61 -14.11 6.45
N GLY A 218 4.29 -15.10 5.61
CA GLY A 218 3.04 -15.15 4.87
C GLY A 218 1.83 -15.22 5.81
N TYR A 219 1.88 -16.08 6.82
CA TYR A 219 0.82 -16.21 7.84
C TYR A 219 0.62 -14.91 8.60
N ALA A 220 1.71 -14.31 9.07
CA ALA A 220 1.69 -13.06 9.82
C ALA A 220 1.17 -11.89 8.97
N TYR A 221 1.49 -11.86 7.67
CA TYR A 221 0.95 -10.88 6.74
C TYR A 221 -0.58 -10.98 6.62
N THR A 222 -1.09 -12.19 6.39
CA THR A 222 -2.53 -12.45 6.29
C THR A 222 -3.25 -12.12 7.61
N PHE A 223 -2.70 -12.55 8.73
CA PHE A 223 -3.22 -12.22 10.06
C PHE A 223 -3.27 -10.70 10.27
N ASN A 224 -2.17 -10.00 9.98
CA ASN A 224 -2.07 -8.56 10.14
C ASN A 224 -3.14 -7.80 9.32
N PHE A 225 -3.34 -8.17 8.04
CA PHE A 225 -4.36 -7.51 7.23
C PHE A 225 -5.79 -7.88 7.64
N THR A 226 -6.02 -9.05 8.22
CA THR A 226 -7.31 -9.41 8.83
C THR A 226 -7.61 -8.52 10.03
N VAL A 227 -6.66 -8.38 10.95
CA VAL A 227 -6.80 -7.50 12.12
C VAL A 227 -6.95 -6.04 11.69
N TYR A 228 -6.15 -5.60 10.73
CA TYR A 228 -6.21 -4.25 10.19
C TYR A 228 -7.56 -3.93 9.54
N PHE A 229 -8.09 -4.84 8.74
CA PHE A 229 -9.40 -4.67 8.12
C PHE A 229 -10.51 -4.50 9.16
N LEU A 230 -10.55 -5.37 10.17
CA LEU A 230 -11.53 -5.29 11.25
C LEU A 230 -11.40 -3.97 12.04
N TRP A 231 -10.17 -3.57 12.33
CA TRP A 231 -9.88 -2.33 13.04
C TRP A 231 -10.31 -1.09 12.25
N VAL A 232 -9.91 -0.98 10.98
CA VAL A 232 -10.23 0.17 10.13
C VAL A 232 -11.74 0.25 9.86
N ALA A 233 -12.41 -0.89 9.67
CA ALA A 233 -13.87 -0.96 9.53
C ALA A 233 -14.58 -0.44 10.80
N LEU A 234 -14.13 -0.86 11.99
CA LEU A 234 -14.66 -0.39 13.26
C LEU A 234 -14.46 1.12 13.44
N VAL A 235 -13.28 1.64 13.12
CA VAL A 235 -12.96 3.08 13.21
C VAL A 235 -13.79 3.88 12.22
N ALA A 236 -13.92 3.44 10.97
CA ALA A 236 -14.74 4.09 9.95
C ALA A 236 -16.22 4.12 10.36
N TYR A 237 -16.73 3.02 10.90
CA TYR A 237 -18.11 2.95 11.41
C TYR A 237 -18.33 3.93 12.57
N LYS A 238 -17.49 3.89 13.62
CA LYS A 238 -17.64 4.73 14.80
C LYS A 238 -17.45 6.22 14.51
N ARG A 239 -16.52 6.56 13.61
CA ARG A 239 -16.15 7.96 13.35
C ARG A 239 -17.02 8.64 12.33
N TYR A 240 -17.45 7.92 11.28
CA TYR A 240 -18.15 8.48 10.12
C TYR A 240 -19.50 7.81 9.83
N GLY A 241 -19.88 6.75 10.54
CA GLY A 241 -21.08 5.98 10.25
C GLY A 241 -21.02 5.25 8.91
N ILE A 242 -19.80 4.91 8.43
CA ILE A 242 -19.56 4.25 7.14
C ILE A 242 -19.25 2.78 7.42
N SER A 243 -20.07 1.89 6.88
CA SER A 243 -19.91 0.43 6.98
C SER A 243 -20.18 -0.20 5.63
#